data_a8f1d21cd0d32f9006bc70b91b68f2bd
#
_entry.id   a8f1d21cd0d32f9006bc70b91b68f2bd
#
_cell.length_a   1.000
_cell.length_b   1.000
_cell.length_c   1.000
_cell.angle_alpha   90.00
_cell.angle_beta   90.00
_cell.angle_gamma   90.00
#
_symmetry.space_group_name_H-M   'P 1'
#
loop_
_entity.id
_entity.type
_entity.pdbx_description
1 polymer ?
#
loop_
_entity_poly.entity_id
_entity_poly.type
_entity_poly.pdbx_seq_one_letter_code
_entity_poly.pdbx_strand_id
1 'polypeptide(L)'
;MSKKINMSLLKDANYVCIAKELWDDGKVKKHGYLIVNKYDIKANNIQNMADAAKFCASQIFWGTYGGLFGEGWEIKVKVSDGFSDETYHFVSFINEDDETFDFKEIV
;
A
#
# COMPACT_ATOMS: atom_id res chain seq x y z
N MET A 1 10.57 6.01 -17.66
CA MET A 1 11.47 6.25 -16.51
C MET A 1 10.64 6.35 -15.24
N SER A 2 10.90 5.49 -14.26
CA SER A 2 10.22 5.60 -12.99
C SER A 2 10.76 6.80 -12.22
N LYS A 3 9.86 7.65 -11.73
CA LYS A 3 10.27 8.74 -10.86
C LYS A 3 10.75 8.18 -9.53
N LYS A 4 11.94 8.56 -9.14
CA LYS A 4 12.45 8.24 -7.82
C LYS A 4 11.71 9.07 -6.78
N ILE A 5 11.26 8.44 -5.70
CA ILE A 5 10.59 9.14 -4.61
C ILE A 5 11.61 10.03 -3.91
N ASN A 6 11.32 11.32 -3.81
CA ASN A 6 12.20 12.27 -3.15
C ASN A 6 11.78 12.49 -1.70
N MET A 7 12.41 11.75 -0.80
CA MET A 7 12.13 11.83 0.65
C MET A 7 12.55 13.17 1.27
N SER A 8 13.44 13.92 0.62
CA SER A 8 13.92 15.20 1.20
C SER A 8 12.82 16.26 1.23
N LEU A 9 11.78 16.12 0.40
CA LEU A 9 10.64 17.03 0.38
C LEU A 9 9.60 16.69 1.45
N LEU A 10 9.73 15.55 2.11
CA LEU A 10 8.74 15.01 3.03
C LEU A 10 9.38 14.81 4.40
N LYS A 11 9.57 15.92 5.10
CA LYS A 11 10.15 15.90 6.45
C LYS A 11 9.28 15.05 7.37
N ASP A 12 9.89 14.30 8.24
CA ASP A 12 9.26 13.44 9.26
C ASP A 12 8.54 12.20 8.69
N ALA A 13 8.68 11.94 7.39
CA ALA A 13 8.21 10.70 6.80
C ALA A 13 9.21 9.57 7.04
N ASN A 14 8.73 8.43 7.52
CA ASN A 14 9.55 7.21 7.64
C ASN A 14 9.52 6.40 6.36
N TYR A 15 8.35 6.34 5.73
CA TYR A 15 8.18 5.70 4.43
C TYR A 15 7.29 6.58 3.55
N VAL A 16 7.53 6.50 2.25
CA VAL A 16 6.64 7.09 1.25
C VAL A 16 6.21 5.98 0.31
N CYS A 17 4.91 5.87 0.08
CA CYS A 17 4.34 4.84 -0.76
C CYS A 17 3.66 5.46 -1.97
N ILE A 18 3.77 4.77 -3.12
CA ILE A 18 2.99 5.07 -4.32
C ILE A 18 2.29 3.78 -4.72
N ALA A 19 1.00 3.85 -4.97
CA ALA A 19 0.21 2.66 -5.27
C ALA A 19 -0.43 2.73 -6.64
N LYS A 20 -0.62 1.55 -7.25
CA LYS A 20 -1.35 1.37 -8.50
C LYS A 20 -2.32 0.20 -8.31
N GLU A 21 -3.60 0.44 -8.58
CA GLU A 21 -4.58 -0.63 -8.69
C GLU A 21 -4.48 -1.26 -10.07
N LEU A 22 -4.59 -2.57 -10.14
CA LEU A 22 -4.58 -3.33 -11.39
C LEU A 22 -5.99 -3.89 -11.60
N TRP A 23 -6.63 -3.49 -12.68
CA TRP A 23 -8.00 -3.89 -12.98
C TRP A 23 -8.00 -5.05 -13.97
N ASP A 24 -9.05 -5.88 -13.92
CA ASP A 24 -9.19 -7.07 -14.76
C ASP A 24 -9.15 -6.76 -16.26
N ASP A 25 -9.58 -5.57 -16.66
CA ASP A 25 -9.58 -5.14 -18.06
C ASP A 25 -8.22 -4.60 -18.53
N GLY A 26 -7.20 -4.72 -17.70
CA GLY A 26 -5.85 -4.22 -17.99
C GLY A 26 -5.64 -2.75 -17.67
N LYS A 27 -6.66 -2.06 -17.18
CA LYS A 27 -6.51 -0.67 -16.76
C LYS A 27 -5.76 -0.57 -15.44
N VAL A 28 -5.04 0.53 -15.27
CA VAL A 28 -4.27 0.83 -14.06
C VAL A 28 -4.75 2.16 -13.52
N LYS A 29 -5.17 2.17 -12.26
CA LYS A 29 -5.51 3.40 -11.55
C LYS A 29 -4.34 3.77 -10.64
N LYS A 30 -3.75 4.94 -10.89
CA LYS A 30 -2.65 5.45 -10.08
C LYS A 30 -3.19 6.25 -8.91
N HIS A 31 -2.60 6.03 -7.74
CA HIS A 31 -2.87 6.81 -6.54
C HIS A 31 -1.71 7.75 -6.26
N GLY A 32 -1.98 8.83 -5.53
CA GLY A 32 -0.94 9.75 -5.09
C GLY A 32 -0.06 9.15 -3.99
N TYR A 33 0.83 9.98 -3.47
CA TYR A 33 1.72 9.56 -2.39
C TYR A 33 0.95 9.36 -1.08
N LEU A 34 1.29 8.28 -0.38
CA LEU A 34 0.92 8.10 1.01
C LEU A 34 2.17 8.20 1.86
N ILE A 35 2.13 9.07 2.85
CA ILE A 35 3.23 9.27 3.78
C ILE A 35 2.95 8.45 5.03
N VAL A 36 3.93 7.62 5.42
CA VAL A 36 3.85 6.83 6.65
C VAL A 36 4.81 7.45 7.66
N ASN A 37 4.28 8.02 8.71
CA ASN A 37 5.07 8.69 9.75
C ASN A 37 5.22 7.79 11.00
N LYS A 38 5.95 8.28 11.99
CA LYS A 38 6.21 7.50 13.21
C LYS A 38 4.94 7.17 14.01
N TYR A 39 3.89 7.97 13.89
CA TYR A 39 2.62 7.72 14.56
C TYR A 39 1.89 6.55 13.91
N ASP A 40 1.90 6.51 12.57
CA ASP A 40 1.32 5.39 11.81
C ASP A 40 2.05 4.09 12.10
N ILE A 41 3.38 4.14 12.19
CA ILE A 41 4.23 2.99 12.50
C ILE A 41 3.86 2.41 13.87
N LYS A 42 3.71 3.26 14.87
CA LYS A 42 3.37 2.85 16.23
C LYS A 42 1.93 2.31 16.30
N ALA A 43 0.98 3.04 15.70
CA ALA A 43 -0.44 2.70 15.76
C ALA A 43 -0.76 1.40 15.03
N ASN A 44 -0.01 1.07 13.97
CA ASN A 44 -0.27 -0.07 13.09
C ASN A 44 0.81 -1.14 13.16
N ASN A 45 1.75 -1.03 14.10
CA ASN A 45 2.83 -2.00 14.30
C ASN A 45 3.62 -2.28 13.02
N ILE A 46 3.98 -1.23 12.29
CA ILE A 46 4.74 -1.32 11.03
C ILE A 46 6.21 -1.53 11.38
N GLN A 47 6.79 -2.65 10.96
CA GLN A 47 8.16 -3.02 11.31
C GLN A 47 9.12 -2.98 10.11
N ASN A 48 8.60 -2.96 8.89
CA ASN A 48 9.41 -3.01 7.68
C ASN A 48 8.64 -2.43 6.49
N MET A 49 9.28 -2.40 5.32
CA MET A 49 8.66 -1.88 4.09
C MET A 49 7.43 -2.67 3.65
N ALA A 50 7.44 -4.00 3.83
CA ALA A 50 6.28 -4.82 3.47
C ALA A 50 5.06 -4.44 4.31
N ASP A 51 5.23 -4.21 5.61
CA ASP A 51 4.15 -3.75 6.49
C ASP A 51 3.66 -2.36 6.08
N ALA A 52 4.57 -1.46 5.72
CA ALA A 52 4.21 -0.12 5.23
C ALA A 52 3.41 -0.20 3.92
N ALA A 53 3.79 -1.08 3.02
CA ALA A 53 3.07 -1.30 1.77
C ALA A 53 1.66 -1.83 2.02
N LYS A 54 1.51 -2.79 2.91
CA LYS A 54 0.21 -3.35 3.29
C LYS A 54 -0.67 -2.30 3.95
N PHE A 55 -0.11 -1.46 4.81
CA PHE A 55 -0.81 -0.32 5.40
C PHE A 55 -1.32 0.63 4.32
N CYS A 56 -0.49 0.95 3.33
CA CYS A 56 -0.89 1.80 2.19
C CYS A 56 -2.06 1.19 1.42
N ALA A 57 -2.01 -0.10 1.10
CA ALA A 57 -3.09 -0.80 0.41
C ALA A 57 -4.39 -0.71 1.22
N SER A 58 -4.32 -0.90 2.54
CA SER A 58 -5.48 -0.82 3.43
C SER A 58 -6.08 0.58 3.46
N GLN A 59 -5.26 1.63 3.48
CA GLN A 59 -5.73 3.02 3.47
C GLN A 59 -6.46 3.36 2.17
N ILE A 60 -5.96 2.88 1.05
CA ILE A 60 -6.60 3.08 -0.26
C ILE A 60 -7.94 2.34 -0.30
N PHE A 61 -7.96 1.10 0.19
CA PHE A 61 -9.18 0.29 0.29
C PHE A 61 -10.28 1.04 1.06
N TRP A 62 -9.97 1.48 2.26
CA TRP A 62 -10.94 2.19 3.11
C TRP A 62 -11.25 3.59 2.61
N GLY A 63 -10.24 4.33 2.13
CA GLY A 63 -10.39 5.72 1.71
C GLY A 63 -11.11 5.88 0.39
N THR A 64 -10.87 4.99 -0.57
CA THR A 64 -11.44 5.09 -1.92
C THR A 64 -12.78 4.38 -2.05
N TYR A 65 -12.89 3.21 -1.43
CA TYR A 65 -14.05 2.33 -1.65
C TYR A 65 -14.87 2.06 -0.38
N GLY A 66 -14.43 2.56 0.76
CA GLY A 66 -15.13 2.34 2.03
C GLY A 66 -15.23 0.87 2.41
N GLY A 67 -14.30 0.05 1.95
CA GLY A 67 -14.31 -1.37 2.23
C GLY A 67 -15.25 -2.20 1.35
N LEU A 68 -15.74 -1.65 0.25
CA LEU A 68 -16.76 -2.28 -0.59
C LEU A 68 -16.21 -3.02 -1.80
N PHE A 69 -15.02 -3.58 -1.76
CA PHE A 69 -14.60 -4.46 -2.84
C PHE A 69 -14.43 -5.91 -2.41
N GLY A 70 -14.51 -6.80 -3.40
CA GLY A 70 -14.46 -8.22 -3.17
C GLY A 70 -13.05 -8.80 -3.19
N GLU A 71 -12.97 -10.12 -3.27
CA GLU A 71 -11.72 -10.84 -3.45
C GLU A 71 -11.09 -10.53 -4.80
N GLY A 72 -9.76 -10.71 -4.88
CA GLY A 72 -9.04 -10.63 -6.14
C GLY A 72 -8.69 -9.20 -6.57
N TRP A 73 -8.89 -8.21 -5.72
CA TRP A 73 -8.46 -6.86 -6.01
C TRP A 73 -6.93 -6.79 -5.88
N GLU A 74 -6.27 -6.40 -6.95
CA GLU A 74 -4.82 -6.36 -6.99
C GLU A 74 -4.29 -4.93 -6.90
N ILE A 75 -3.22 -4.76 -6.12
CA ILE A 75 -2.56 -3.47 -5.96
C ILE A 75 -1.05 -3.66 -5.89
N LYS A 76 -0.32 -2.83 -6.61
CA LYS A 76 1.13 -2.74 -6.48
C LYS A 76 1.49 -1.48 -5.70
N VAL A 77 2.34 -1.63 -4.69
CA VAL A 77 2.76 -0.52 -3.85
C VAL A 77 4.28 -0.43 -3.88
N LYS A 78 4.79 0.71 -4.33
CA LYS A 78 6.21 1.02 -4.26
C LYS A 78 6.46 1.79 -2.97
N VAL A 79 7.38 1.30 -2.15
CA VAL A 79 7.73 1.89 -0.85
C VAL A 79 9.17 2.35 -0.88
N SER A 80 9.43 3.53 -0.35
CA SER A 80 10.77 4.06 -0.16
C SER A 80 10.97 4.45 1.31
N ASP A 81 12.15 4.11 1.86
CA ASP A 81 12.58 4.58 3.18
C ASP A 81 13.60 5.73 3.08
N GLY A 82 13.85 6.23 1.87
CA GLY A 82 14.85 7.25 1.59
C GLY A 82 16.21 6.69 1.19
N PHE A 83 16.45 5.41 1.40
CA PHE A 83 17.71 4.73 1.06
C PHE A 83 17.51 3.70 -0.03
N SER A 84 16.41 2.99 0.01
CA SER A 84 16.07 1.98 -0.99
C SER A 84 14.58 2.02 -1.29
N ASP A 85 14.23 1.50 -2.47
CA ASP A 85 12.85 1.38 -2.93
C ASP A 85 12.53 -0.09 -3.17
N GLU A 86 11.35 -0.55 -2.76
CA GLU A 86 10.87 -1.89 -3.04
C GLU A 86 9.42 -1.82 -3.49
N THR A 87 9.05 -2.73 -4.39
CA THR A 87 7.67 -2.84 -4.88
C THR A 87 7.06 -4.15 -4.39
N TYR A 88 5.86 -4.05 -3.83
CA TYR A 88 5.09 -5.19 -3.34
C TYR A 88 3.80 -5.29 -4.14
N HIS A 89 3.43 -6.52 -4.48
CA HIS A 89 2.19 -6.81 -5.19
C HIS A 89 1.28 -7.58 -4.25
N PHE A 90 0.11 -7.04 -3.98
CA PHE A 90 -0.86 -7.65 -3.07
C PHE A 90 -2.14 -8.00 -3.81
N VAL A 91 -2.83 -8.99 -3.30
CA VAL A 91 -4.20 -9.33 -3.69
C VAL A 91 -5.08 -9.41 -2.44
N SER A 92 -6.29 -8.88 -2.54
CA SER A 92 -7.25 -8.95 -1.46
C SER A 92 -7.89 -10.33 -1.39
N PHE A 93 -8.20 -10.78 -0.19
CA PHE A 93 -8.92 -12.01 0.04
C PHE A 93 -9.85 -11.86 1.25
N ILE A 94 -10.87 -12.70 1.30
CA ILE A 94 -11.79 -12.72 2.44
C ILE A 94 -11.29 -13.74 3.44
N ASN A 95 -11.11 -13.32 4.68
CA ASN A 95 -10.83 -14.21 5.79
C ASN A 95 -12.16 -14.80 6.24
N GLU A 96 -12.40 -16.07 5.93
CA GLU A 96 -13.69 -16.73 6.21
C GLU A 96 -13.98 -16.88 7.70
N ASP A 97 -12.94 -16.93 8.54
CA ASP A 97 -13.12 -17.13 9.98
C ASP A 97 -13.77 -15.93 10.68
N ASP A 98 -13.40 -14.71 10.28
CA ASP A 98 -13.91 -13.49 10.88
C ASP A 98 -14.63 -12.57 9.90
N GLU A 99 -14.83 -13.01 8.66
CA GLU A 99 -15.53 -12.27 7.60
C GLU A 99 -14.88 -10.91 7.28
N THR A 100 -13.59 -10.78 7.49
CA THR A 100 -12.84 -9.55 7.19
C THR A 100 -12.04 -9.68 5.91
N PHE A 101 -11.72 -8.54 5.30
CA PHE A 101 -10.78 -8.49 4.18
C PHE A 101 -9.36 -8.34 4.69
N ASP A 102 -8.45 -8.98 4.01
CA ASP A 102 -7.02 -8.81 4.23
C ASP A 102 -6.31 -8.89 2.88
N PHE A 103 -5.02 -8.63 2.89
CA PHE A 103 -4.17 -8.65 1.71
C PHE A 103 -3.05 -9.65 1.90
N LYS A 104 -2.74 -10.39 0.85
CA LYS A 104 -1.55 -11.25 0.82
C LYS A 104 -0.65 -10.84 -0.32
N GLU A 105 0.64 -10.98 -0.11
CA GLU A 105 1.61 -10.68 -1.15
C GLU A 105 1.59 -11.77 -2.22
N ILE A 106 1.61 -11.33 -3.48
CA ILE A 106 1.76 -12.22 -4.64
C ILE A 106 3.25 -12.30 -4.95
N VAL A 107 3.78 -13.49 -4.93
CA VAL A 107 5.21 -13.73 -5.20
C VAL A 107 5.42 -14.08 -6.67
#